data_5a52ffbec90a8e6a8021f371fdadebb9
#
_entry.id   5a52ffbec90a8e6a8021f371fdadebb9
#
_cell.length_a   1.000
_cell.length_b   1.000
_cell.length_c   1.000
_cell.angle_alpha   90.00
_cell.angle_beta   90.00
_cell.angle_gamma   90.00
#
_symmetry.space_group_name_H-M   'P 1'
#
loop_
_entity.id
_entity.type
_entity.pdbx_description
1 polymer ?
#
loop_
_entity_poly.entity_id
_entity_poly.type
_entity_poly.pdbx_seq_one_letter_code
_entity_poly.pdbx_strand_id
1 'polypeptide(L)'
;MDKTGSAKRRAKKYYVDQYKKTGIIPKPLLLAGRGIMEGRKCSGRPRALSCDVKNRFIQMVKASCDTNDANFIYITRKARVITTFHKFLEEEFQKKISIHALRRLVRQQNLDLYLKKPDFDEPQMDRGFFNPEQIFDLVQVDGCKFQYIKIKDENAKWCKPQVIEFYDTGSRYMFVLEFYFSETSLNVLDLFTRFLLDVPFPKKRVRLRPDRAKGFLNLKRPIHELNIKYSLPDGFYMEPDFTGRQSPKHKVHLESSHRSLHNFEIQIIKKFEDAIVKTEPGFTFKGNKKEQITVTCLDITIEQLRQSRMLELYRRQHNDSAHRFSEGGKTQRWVPSQKLQAYLSNQQTMEFDPDHMDAFMRYGFDKRKATVSTRKTITYDKHKYTVVVGAEKFSSYKSTTVQVSRCNNKLYIFEHKKDGVFLGEALCQQPSQKPKSVIEKSEKRLKQNEVEHIAAYLENKQMSVDINTLISCYQNGLTFNIAKAIFEKNTARYDQLGAKLQQPGRSGFVRFNAFLIDYKRYQQKQLALAYGKAGGHEQ
;
A
#
# COMPACT_ATOMS: atom_id res chain seq x y z
N MET A 1 -39.11 11.89 -11.70
CA MET A 1 -38.75 10.94 -12.76
C MET A 1 -37.56 11.49 -13.52
N ASP A 2 -36.38 11.00 -13.21
CA ASP A 2 -35.16 11.38 -13.94
C ASP A 2 -35.10 10.67 -15.29
N LYS A 3 -35.34 11.45 -16.34
CA LYS A 3 -35.15 10.94 -17.71
C LYS A 3 -33.67 10.67 -17.94
N THR A 4 -33.34 9.41 -18.16
CA THR A 4 -31.99 8.97 -18.50
C THR A 4 -31.39 9.77 -19.66
N GLY A 5 -30.05 9.94 -19.70
CA GLY A 5 -29.36 10.74 -20.73
C GLY A 5 -29.71 10.32 -22.17
N SER A 6 -30.15 9.07 -22.40
CA SER A 6 -30.61 8.57 -23.69
C SER A 6 -31.97 9.14 -24.10
N ALA A 7 -32.87 9.38 -23.15
CA ALA A 7 -34.18 10.00 -23.43
C ALA A 7 -34.02 11.48 -23.79
N LYS A 8 -33.11 12.22 -23.16
CA LYS A 8 -32.78 13.61 -23.49
C LYS A 8 -32.17 13.73 -24.90
N ARG A 9 -31.32 12.80 -25.32
CA ARG A 9 -30.74 12.78 -26.69
C ARG A 9 -31.78 12.47 -27.74
N ARG A 10 -32.72 11.52 -27.49
CA ARG A 10 -33.82 11.20 -28.41
C ARG A 10 -34.76 12.37 -28.58
N ALA A 11 -35.13 13.06 -27.51
CA ALA A 11 -35.97 14.25 -27.58
C ALA A 11 -35.29 15.38 -28.38
N LYS A 12 -34.00 15.62 -28.18
CA LYS A 12 -33.23 16.62 -28.94
C LYS A 12 -33.18 16.27 -30.43
N LYS A 13 -32.95 15.01 -30.78
CA LYS A 13 -32.96 14.54 -32.16
C LYS A 13 -34.32 14.73 -32.79
N TYR A 14 -35.39 14.36 -32.12
CA TYR A 14 -36.78 14.55 -32.62
C TYR A 14 -37.08 16.01 -32.98
N TYR A 15 -36.73 16.96 -32.12
CA TYR A 15 -36.98 18.39 -32.42
C TYR A 15 -36.09 18.93 -33.54
N VAL A 16 -34.87 18.46 -33.69
CA VAL A 16 -33.99 18.81 -34.82
C VAL A 16 -34.53 18.24 -36.12
N ASP A 17 -35.05 17.02 -36.11
CA ASP A 17 -35.63 16.38 -37.30
C ASP A 17 -36.95 17.05 -37.70
N GLN A 18 -37.77 17.51 -36.75
CA GLN A 18 -38.95 18.33 -36.98
C GLN A 18 -38.58 19.67 -37.65
N TYR A 19 -37.57 20.37 -37.16
CA TYR A 19 -37.08 21.60 -37.79
C TYR A 19 -36.62 21.39 -39.25
N LYS A 20 -35.89 20.32 -39.48
CA LYS A 20 -35.43 19.96 -40.84
C LYS A 20 -36.58 19.70 -41.79
N LYS A 21 -37.71 19.16 -41.32
CA LYS A 21 -38.89 18.86 -42.14
C LYS A 21 -39.79 20.07 -42.40
N THR A 22 -39.91 20.96 -41.41
CA THR A 22 -40.91 22.03 -41.47
C THR A 22 -40.32 23.43 -41.65
N GLY A 23 -39.00 23.61 -41.48
CA GLY A 23 -38.34 24.91 -41.47
C GLY A 23 -38.70 25.79 -40.24
N ILE A 24 -39.63 25.34 -39.41
CA ILE A 24 -40.10 26.07 -38.23
C ILE A 24 -39.35 25.57 -36.99
N ILE A 25 -38.74 26.49 -36.26
CA ILE A 25 -38.01 26.14 -35.03
C ILE A 25 -39.03 25.76 -33.95
N PRO A 26 -39.08 24.50 -33.47
CA PRO A 26 -40.01 24.09 -32.44
C PRO A 26 -39.84 24.91 -31.16
N LYS A 27 -40.97 25.32 -30.55
CA LYS A 27 -40.98 26.14 -29.34
C LYS A 27 -40.02 25.69 -28.24
N PRO A 28 -39.85 24.38 -27.95
CA PRO A 28 -38.86 23.90 -26.98
C PRO A 28 -37.39 24.17 -27.34
N LEU A 29 -37.04 24.18 -28.64
CA LEU A 29 -35.68 24.50 -29.12
C LEU A 29 -35.39 26.00 -29.03
N LEU A 30 -36.36 26.85 -29.39
CA LEU A 30 -36.29 28.30 -29.23
C LEU A 30 -36.07 28.68 -27.77
N LEU A 31 -36.83 28.08 -26.86
CA LEU A 31 -36.72 28.32 -25.41
C LEU A 31 -35.37 27.83 -24.86
N ALA A 32 -34.87 26.66 -25.29
CA ALA A 32 -33.57 26.14 -24.91
C ALA A 32 -32.40 26.99 -25.44
N GLY A 33 -32.52 27.53 -26.64
CA GLY A 33 -31.49 28.38 -27.27
C GLY A 33 -31.35 29.75 -26.62
N ARG A 34 -32.47 30.36 -26.19
CA ARG A 34 -32.47 31.69 -25.54
C ARG A 34 -32.23 31.65 -24.06
N GLY A 35 -32.28 30.50 -23.38
CA GLY A 35 -32.16 30.40 -21.91
C GLY A 35 -33.29 31.10 -21.16
N ILE A 36 -34.35 31.51 -21.85
CA ILE A 36 -35.51 32.20 -21.29
C ILE A 36 -36.69 31.22 -21.37
N MET A 37 -36.97 30.63 -20.24
CA MET A 37 -38.27 30.01 -19.99
C MET A 37 -39.06 30.99 -19.12
N GLU A 38 -40.01 31.71 -19.71
CA GLU A 38 -40.97 32.50 -18.94
C GLU A 38 -41.65 31.53 -17.92
N GLY A 39 -41.58 31.89 -16.64
CA GLY A 39 -42.24 31.17 -15.56
C GLY A 39 -41.45 30.03 -14.89
N ARG A 40 -40.25 29.62 -15.35
CA ARG A 40 -39.38 28.72 -14.62
C ARG A 40 -38.19 29.47 -14.02
N LYS A 41 -38.10 29.54 -12.70
CA LYS A 41 -36.86 29.90 -12.02
C LYS A 41 -35.78 28.94 -12.54
N CYS A 42 -34.76 29.45 -13.25
CA CYS A 42 -33.61 28.68 -13.67
C CYS A 42 -32.85 28.21 -12.43
N SER A 43 -33.30 27.10 -11.83
CA SER A 43 -32.52 26.40 -10.83
C SER A 43 -31.32 25.80 -11.53
N GLY A 44 -30.16 26.39 -11.39
CA GLY A 44 -28.92 25.76 -11.80
C GLY A 44 -27.93 26.57 -12.65
N ARG A 45 -28.24 27.77 -13.17
CA ARG A 45 -27.18 28.61 -13.71
C ARG A 45 -26.49 29.34 -12.56
N PRO A 46 -25.19 29.18 -12.35
CA PRO A 46 -24.48 29.99 -11.37
C PRO A 46 -24.75 31.47 -11.68
N ARG A 47 -25.29 32.21 -10.71
CA ARG A 47 -25.50 33.65 -10.85
C ARG A 47 -24.16 34.28 -11.28
N ALA A 48 -24.20 35.20 -12.24
CA ALA A 48 -23.02 35.96 -12.62
C ALA A 48 -22.49 36.68 -11.36
N LEU A 49 -21.17 36.67 -11.18
CA LEU A 49 -20.54 37.43 -10.07
C LEU A 49 -20.89 38.91 -10.23
N SER A 50 -21.29 39.59 -9.15
CA SER A 50 -21.43 41.05 -9.16
C SER A 50 -20.08 41.70 -9.45
N CYS A 51 -20.10 42.92 -9.96
CA CYS A 51 -18.87 43.68 -10.24
C CYS A 51 -18.00 43.82 -9.00
N ASP A 52 -18.60 44.08 -7.83
CA ASP A 52 -17.91 44.24 -6.56
C ASP A 52 -17.14 42.96 -6.16
N VAL A 53 -17.82 41.82 -6.23
CA VAL A 53 -17.18 40.50 -5.95
C VAL A 53 -16.03 40.22 -6.92
N LYS A 54 -16.19 40.58 -8.20
CA LYS A 54 -15.12 40.40 -9.21
C LYS A 54 -13.91 41.27 -8.90
N ASN A 55 -14.16 42.54 -8.69
CA ASN A 55 -13.10 43.53 -8.40
C ASN A 55 -12.38 43.18 -7.10
N ARG A 56 -13.13 42.85 -6.06
CA ARG A 56 -12.57 42.46 -4.78
C ARG A 56 -11.71 41.20 -4.88
N PHE A 57 -12.19 40.15 -5.60
CA PHE A 57 -11.42 38.96 -5.84
C PHE A 57 -10.09 39.23 -6.54
N ILE A 58 -10.11 40.03 -7.62
CA ILE A 58 -8.91 40.41 -8.37
C ILE A 58 -7.93 41.19 -7.47
N GLN A 59 -8.44 42.14 -6.71
CA GLN A 59 -7.64 42.93 -5.75
C GLN A 59 -6.98 42.02 -4.71
N MET A 60 -7.74 41.15 -4.04
CA MET A 60 -7.22 40.25 -3.03
C MET A 60 -6.14 39.31 -3.57
N VAL A 61 -6.36 38.76 -4.77
CA VAL A 61 -5.39 37.83 -5.40
C VAL A 61 -4.09 38.57 -5.69
N LYS A 62 -4.15 39.77 -6.28
CA LYS A 62 -2.95 40.61 -6.58
C LYS A 62 -2.27 41.10 -5.32
N ALA A 63 -3.00 41.68 -4.37
CA ALA A 63 -2.47 42.18 -3.12
C ALA A 63 -1.83 41.10 -2.23
N SER A 64 -2.23 39.83 -2.38
CA SER A 64 -1.59 38.70 -1.67
C SER A 64 -0.16 38.41 -2.14
N CYS A 65 0.24 38.96 -3.28
CA CYS A 65 1.54 38.69 -3.91
C CYS A 65 2.50 39.90 -3.85
N ASP A 66 1.99 41.08 -3.63
CA ASP A 66 2.77 42.31 -3.60
C ASP A 66 2.81 42.88 -2.18
N THR A 67 3.97 42.78 -1.54
CA THR A 67 4.19 43.31 -0.17
C THR A 67 4.19 44.82 -0.10
N ASN A 68 4.29 45.52 -1.23
CA ASN A 68 4.27 46.97 -1.31
C ASN A 68 2.86 47.53 -1.62
N ASP A 69 1.88 46.65 -1.88
CA ASP A 69 0.48 47.05 -2.08
C ASP A 69 -0.11 47.55 -0.76
N ALA A 70 -0.71 48.75 -0.76
CA ALA A 70 -1.39 49.30 0.41
C ALA A 70 -2.50 48.41 0.99
N ASN A 71 -3.05 47.49 0.15
CA ASN A 71 -4.04 46.50 0.53
C ASN A 71 -3.44 45.10 0.72
N PHE A 72 -2.15 45.01 1.00
CA PHE A 72 -1.46 43.73 1.15
C PHE A 72 -2.15 42.86 2.18
N ILE A 73 -2.48 41.63 1.75
CA ILE A 73 -3.07 40.59 2.60
C ILE A 73 -2.03 39.48 2.74
N TYR A 74 -1.53 39.27 3.96
CA TYR A 74 -0.59 38.19 4.21
C TYR A 74 -1.28 36.83 4.06
N ILE A 75 -1.00 36.17 2.96
CA ILE A 75 -1.41 34.78 2.71
C ILE A 75 -0.16 34.00 2.35
N THR A 76 0.13 32.93 3.12
CA THR A 76 1.29 32.09 2.83
C THR A 76 1.18 31.53 1.41
N ARG A 77 2.31 31.39 0.71
CA ARG A 77 2.33 30.88 -0.66
C ARG A 77 1.53 29.56 -0.83
N LYS A 78 1.54 28.68 0.20
CA LYS A 78 0.77 27.43 0.21
C LYS A 78 -0.75 27.66 0.27
N ALA A 79 -1.22 28.73 0.81
CA ALA A 79 -2.62 29.05 0.99
C ALA A 79 -3.20 29.92 -0.15
N ARG A 80 -2.41 30.39 -1.13
CA ARG A 80 -2.89 31.18 -2.28
C ARG A 80 -3.63 30.33 -3.31
N VAL A 81 -4.72 29.69 -2.90
CA VAL A 81 -5.56 28.86 -3.75
C VAL A 81 -6.98 29.45 -3.83
N ILE A 82 -7.66 29.21 -4.94
CA ILE A 82 -9.01 29.80 -5.18
C ILE A 82 -9.97 29.52 -4.02
N THR A 83 -9.87 28.37 -3.37
CA THR A 83 -10.73 28.00 -2.23
C THR A 83 -10.52 28.88 -1.01
N THR A 84 -9.32 29.39 -0.77
CA THR A 84 -9.03 30.32 0.33
C THR A 84 -9.69 31.67 0.08
N PHE A 85 -9.47 32.23 -1.12
CA PHE A 85 -10.10 33.50 -1.52
C PHE A 85 -11.63 33.40 -1.60
N HIS A 86 -12.14 32.24 -2.02
CA HIS A 86 -13.58 31.97 -2.04
C HIS A 86 -14.20 32.06 -0.65
N LYS A 87 -13.57 31.48 0.38
CA LYS A 87 -14.02 31.57 1.77
C LYS A 87 -14.04 33.03 2.26
N PHE A 88 -12.94 33.76 2.05
CA PHE A 88 -12.88 35.18 2.41
C PHE A 88 -13.98 36.03 1.76
N LEU A 89 -14.27 35.79 0.48
CA LEU A 89 -15.34 36.50 -0.21
C LEU A 89 -16.74 36.12 0.31
N GLU A 90 -16.98 34.85 0.63
CA GLU A 90 -18.26 34.42 1.21
C GLU A 90 -18.47 35.04 2.59
N GLU A 91 -17.41 35.15 3.41
CA GLU A 91 -17.41 35.80 4.71
C GLU A 91 -17.61 37.31 4.59
N GLU A 92 -16.89 38.00 3.67
CA GLU A 92 -16.99 39.45 3.50
C GLU A 92 -18.34 39.89 2.93
N PHE A 93 -18.85 39.19 1.93
CA PHE A 93 -20.14 39.53 1.28
C PHE A 93 -21.37 38.85 1.90
N GLN A 94 -21.20 38.02 2.91
CA GLN A 94 -22.27 37.28 3.62
C GLN A 94 -23.24 36.57 2.64
N LYS A 95 -22.73 36.02 1.55
CA LYS A 95 -23.52 35.32 0.53
C LYS A 95 -22.72 34.21 -0.16
N LYS A 96 -23.46 33.17 -0.61
CA LYS A 96 -22.85 32.07 -1.38
C LYS A 96 -22.35 32.56 -2.73
N ILE A 97 -21.09 32.30 -3.01
CA ILE A 97 -20.38 32.66 -4.25
C ILE A 97 -20.05 31.37 -5.02
N SER A 98 -20.20 31.40 -6.33
CA SER A 98 -19.88 30.25 -7.16
C SER A 98 -18.38 30.11 -7.39
N ILE A 99 -17.76 29.07 -6.86
CA ILE A 99 -16.34 28.76 -7.09
C ILE A 99 -16.03 28.52 -8.59
N HIS A 100 -17.00 27.99 -9.36
CA HIS A 100 -16.87 27.83 -10.82
C HIS A 100 -16.83 29.17 -11.55
N ALA A 101 -17.56 30.17 -11.04
CA ALA A 101 -17.51 31.51 -11.60
C ALA A 101 -16.16 32.20 -11.29
N LEU A 102 -15.60 32.01 -10.09
CA LEU A 102 -14.25 32.49 -9.76
C LEU A 102 -13.18 31.80 -10.61
N ARG A 103 -13.27 30.50 -10.85
CA ARG A 103 -12.35 29.77 -11.77
C ARG A 103 -12.40 30.31 -13.19
N ARG A 104 -13.58 30.73 -13.69
CA ARG A 104 -13.70 31.40 -15.00
C ARG A 104 -13.05 32.78 -14.97
N LEU A 105 -13.28 33.54 -13.90
CA LEU A 105 -12.68 34.87 -13.75
C LEU A 105 -11.14 34.80 -13.71
N VAL A 106 -10.57 33.81 -13.01
CA VAL A 106 -9.13 33.55 -13.00
C VAL A 106 -8.58 33.37 -14.42
N ARG A 107 -9.24 32.56 -15.25
CA ARG A 107 -8.82 32.35 -16.64
C ARG A 107 -8.99 33.61 -17.49
N GLN A 108 -10.09 34.35 -17.31
CA GLN A 108 -10.40 35.56 -18.09
C GLN A 108 -9.43 36.70 -17.78
N GLN A 109 -8.94 36.79 -16.55
CA GLN A 109 -8.08 37.86 -16.04
C GLN A 109 -6.61 37.45 -15.89
N ASN A 110 -6.24 36.26 -16.38
CA ASN A 110 -4.89 35.70 -16.27
C ASN A 110 -4.33 35.70 -14.82
N LEU A 111 -5.20 35.48 -13.83
CA LEU A 111 -4.81 35.49 -12.41
C LEU A 111 -4.08 34.22 -12.00
N ASP A 112 -3.91 33.23 -12.87
CA ASP A 112 -3.14 32.02 -12.61
C ASP A 112 -1.70 32.30 -12.17
N LEU A 113 -1.14 33.43 -12.60
CA LEU A 113 0.22 33.86 -12.24
C LEU A 113 0.36 34.19 -10.74
N TYR A 114 -0.70 34.65 -10.11
CA TYR A 114 -0.74 35.09 -8.71
C TYR A 114 -1.20 33.96 -7.77
N LEU A 115 -1.93 32.99 -8.28
CA LEU A 115 -2.40 31.85 -7.50
C LEU A 115 -1.34 30.78 -7.46
N LYS A 116 -1.19 30.13 -6.31
CA LYS A 116 -0.41 28.92 -6.25
C LYS A 116 -1.05 27.90 -7.21
N LYS A 117 -0.32 27.51 -8.24
CA LYS A 117 -0.66 26.29 -8.97
C LYS A 117 -0.52 25.14 -7.98
N PRO A 118 -1.48 24.21 -7.89
CA PRO A 118 -1.34 23.06 -7.02
C PRO A 118 -0.01 22.37 -7.32
N ASP A 119 0.90 22.39 -6.36
CA ASP A 119 2.25 21.81 -6.29
C ASP A 119 3.04 21.58 -7.61
N PHE A 120 2.97 22.55 -8.54
CA PHE A 120 3.78 22.59 -9.75
C PHE A 120 4.91 23.63 -9.63
N ASP A 121 5.45 23.82 -8.43
CA ASP A 121 6.67 24.61 -8.21
C ASP A 121 7.96 23.85 -8.56
N GLU A 122 7.88 22.61 -8.99
CA GLU A 122 8.94 22.07 -9.82
C GLU A 122 8.83 22.76 -11.19
N PRO A 123 9.97 23.24 -11.78
CA PRO A 123 9.94 23.75 -13.14
C PRO A 123 9.07 22.79 -13.91
N GLN A 124 8.09 23.30 -14.67
CA GLN A 124 7.26 22.47 -15.53
C GLN A 124 8.26 21.67 -16.37
N MET A 125 8.69 20.55 -15.83
CA MET A 125 9.19 19.49 -16.69
C MET A 125 8.06 19.32 -17.65
N ASP A 126 8.34 19.68 -18.87
CA ASP A 126 7.42 19.70 -19.97
C ASP A 126 6.41 18.61 -19.76
N ARG A 127 5.11 18.91 -19.80
CA ARG A 127 4.06 17.88 -19.70
C ARG A 127 4.15 16.88 -20.86
N GLY A 128 5.13 17.08 -21.73
CA GLY A 128 5.72 16.12 -22.62
C GLY A 128 6.35 15.03 -21.75
N PHE A 129 5.86 13.84 -21.91
CA PHE A 129 6.38 12.61 -21.39
C PHE A 129 7.87 12.72 -21.17
N PHE A 130 8.31 12.66 -19.89
CA PHE A 130 9.72 12.48 -19.59
C PHE A 130 10.08 11.08 -20.13
N ASN A 131 10.53 11.05 -21.36
CA ASN A 131 11.18 9.90 -21.95
C ASN A 131 12.65 10.06 -21.67
N PRO A 132 13.22 9.36 -20.69
CA PRO A 132 14.64 9.31 -20.56
C PRO A 132 15.19 8.74 -21.85
N GLU A 133 16.08 9.49 -22.50
CA GLU A 133 16.68 9.07 -23.77
C GLU A 133 17.55 7.84 -23.59
N GLN A 134 18.04 7.61 -22.35
CA GLN A 134 18.96 6.54 -22.03
C GLN A 134 18.39 5.56 -20.99
N ILE A 135 18.80 4.32 -21.13
CA ILE A 135 18.52 3.24 -20.19
C ILE A 135 19.22 3.53 -18.86
N PHE A 136 18.59 3.23 -17.74
CA PHE A 136 18.98 3.56 -16.36
C PHE A 136 18.98 5.05 -16.00
N ASP A 137 18.59 5.97 -16.89
CA ASP A 137 18.44 7.38 -16.50
C ASP A 137 17.35 7.56 -15.45
N LEU A 138 16.29 6.76 -15.53
CA LEU A 138 15.21 6.78 -14.56
C LEU A 138 14.61 5.40 -14.34
N VAL A 139 14.81 4.86 -13.15
CA VAL A 139 14.13 3.67 -12.66
C VAL A 139 12.96 4.10 -11.78
N GLN A 140 11.76 3.70 -12.13
CA GLN A 140 10.56 3.96 -11.34
C GLN A 140 10.28 2.78 -10.40
N VAL A 141 9.79 3.08 -9.19
CA VAL A 141 9.40 2.07 -8.20
C VAL A 141 8.01 2.38 -7.70
N ASP A 142 7.15 1.38 -7.71
CA ASP A 142 5.77 1.51 -7.22
C ASP A 142 5.21 0.19 -6.74
N GLY A 143 4.10 0.29 -6.00
CA GLY A 143 3.29 -0.85 -5.61
C GLY A 143 1.95 -0.86 -6.33
N CYS A 144 1.57 -2.02 -6.86
CA CYS A 144 0.28 -2.25 -7.50
C CYS A 144 -0.54 -3.25 -6.70
N LYS A 145 -1.65 -2.79 -6.14
CA LYS A 145 -2.57 -3.66 -5.40
C LYS A 145 -3.51 -4.39 -6.36
N PHE A 146 -3.60 -5.70 -6.22
CA PHE A 146 -4.48 -6.51 -7.06
C PHE A 146 -5.95 -6.09 -6.94
N GLN A 147 -6.67 -6.15 -8.05
CA GLN A 147 -8.07 -5.76 -8.12
C GLN A 147 -9.01 -6.95 -7.97
N TYR A 148 -8.70 -8.06 -8.62
CA TYR A 148 -9.61 -9.20 -8.83
C TYR A 148 -9.34 -10.38 -7.91
N ILE A 149 -8.24 -10.37 -7.13
CA ILE A 149 -7.81 -11.48 -6.29
C ILE A 149 -7.73 -11.05 -4.83
N LYS A 150 -8.18 -11.95 -3.95
CA LYS A 150 -7.87 -11.94 -2.51
C LYS A 150 -7.31 -13.30 -2.10
N ILE A 151 -6.35 -13.29 -1.21
CA ILE A 151 -5.77 -14.47 -0.55
C ILE A 151 -5.78 -14.26 0.96
N LYS A 152 -5.59 -15.32 1.74
CA LYS A 152 -5.49 -15.20 3.19
C LYS A 152 -4.12 -14.69 3.63
N ASP A 153 -4.10 -13.71 4.53
CA ASP A 153 -2.87 -13.31 5.23
C ASP A 153 -2.56 -14.28 6.38
N GLU A 154 -1.47 -14.03 7.10
CA GLU A 154 -1.03 -14.83 8.26
C GLU A 154 -2.08 -14.93 9.37
N ASN A 155 -3.04 -14.00 9.41
CA ASN A 155 -4.14 -13.97 10.37
C ASN A 155 -5.44 -14.56 9.80
N ALA A 156 -5.37 -15.33 8.72
CA ALA A 156 -6.50 -15.90 7.98
C ALA A 156 -7.53 -14.87 7.46
N LYS A 157 -7.14 -13.60 7.38
CA LYS A 157 -7.97 -12.52 6.83
C LYS A 157 -7.81 -12.43 5.33
N TRP A 158 -8.92 -12.27 4.61
CA TRP A 158 -8.91 -12.05 3.16
C TRP A 158 -8.32 -10.69 2.80
N CYS A 159 -7.14 -10.68 2.22
CA CYS A 159 -6.41 -9.49 1.81
C CYS A 159 -6.09 -9.53 0.32
N LYS A 160 -6.10 -8.36 -0.32
CA LYS A 160 -5.62 -8.22 -1.69
C LYS A 160 -4.09 -8.21 -1.68
N PRO A 161 -3.41 -9.11 -2.40
CA PRO A 161 -1.97 -9.02 -2.55
C PRO A 161 -1.59 -7.77 -3.35
N GLN A 162 -0.35 -7.37 -3.20
CA GLN A 162 0.25 -6.22 -3.85
C GLN A 162 1.57 -6.64 -4.48
N VAL A 163 1.85 -6.15 -5.66
CA VAL A 163 3.15 -6.31 -6.32
C VAL A 163 3.93 -5.02 -6.17
N ILE A 164 5.17 -5.09 -5.71
CA ILE A 164 6.13 -3.98 -5.79
C ILE A 164 7.04 -4.29 -6.98
N GLU A 165 7.30 -3.30 -7.83
CA GLU A 165 8.11 -3.47 -9.03
C GLU A 165 9.13 -2.35 -9.24
N PHE A 166 10.29 -2.69 -9.85
CA PHE A 166 11.31 -1.77 -10.34
C PHE A 166 11.32 -1.81 -11.86
N TYR A 167 11.13 -0.66 -12.47
CA TYR A 167 10.88 -0.50 -13.90
C TYR A 167 11.77 0.57 -14.53
N ASP A 168 12.55 0.20 -15.55
CA ASP A 168 13.34 1.17 -16.30
C ASP A 168 12.50 1.88 -17.35
N THR A 169 12.53 3.20 -17.31
CA THR A 169 11.71 3.99 -18.24
C THR A 169 12.34 4.11 -19.64
N GLY A 170 13.66 3.93 -19.77
CA GLY A 170 14.38 4.02 -21.04
C GLY A 170 14.21 2.79 -21.93
N SER A 171 14.38 1.60 -21.36
CA SER A 171 14.19 0.32 -22.06
C SER A 171 12.76 -0.19 -21.97
N ARG A 172 11.99 0.24 -20.98
CA ARG A 172 10.69 -0.33 -20.55
C ARG A 172 10.83 -1.71 -19.91
N TYR A 173 11.99 -2.05 -19.42
CA TYR A 173 12.29 -3.33 -18.82
C TYR A 173 11.84 -3.37 -17.36
N MET A 174 11.16 -4.45 -16.98
CA MET A 174 10.85 -4.79 -15.58
C MET A 174 12.04 -5.54 -14.99
N PHE A 175 12.75 -4.93 -14.03
CA PHE A 175 13.90 -5.55 -13.41
C PHE A 175 13.53 -6.64 -12.43
N VAL A 176 12.87 -6.25 -11.35
CA VAL A 176 12.43 -7.12 -10.27
C VAL A 176 11.01 -6.77 -9.86
N LEU A 177 10.24 -7.77 -9.51
CA LEU A 177 8.91 -7.61 -8.95
C LEU A 177 8.59 -8.79 -8.03
N GLU A 178 7.81 -8.54 -6.96
CA GLU A 178 7.45 -9.57 -6.00
C GLU A 178 6.12 -9.29 -5.33
N PHE A 179 5.45 -10.35 -4.86
CA PHE A 179 4.20 -10.28 -4.10
C PHE A 179 4.43 -9.94 -2.64
N TYR A 180 3.64 -9.00 -2.13
CA TYR A 180 3.57 -8.64 -0.73
C TYR A 180 2.11 -8.36 -0.34
N PHE A 181 1.81 -8.26 0.96
CA PHE A 181 0.51 -7.77 1.42
C PHE A 181 0.49 -6.24 1.59
N SER A 182 1.64 -5.61 1.67
CA SER A 182 1.76 -4.18 1.93
C SER A 182 3.14 -3.63 1.55
N GLU A 183 3.22 -2.32 1.32
CA GLU A 183 4.45 -1.57 1.06
C GLU A 183 5.16 -1.23 2.39
N THR A 184 5.52 -2.24 3.18
CA THR A 184 6.34 -1.99 4.37
C THR A 184 7.76 -1.65 3.98
N SER A 185 8.48 -0.95 4.87
CA SER A 185 9.89 -0.64 4.64
C SER A 185 10.74 -1.90 4.45
N LEU A 186 10.42 -2.99 5.17
CA LEU A 186 11.11 -4.27 5.01
C LEU A 186 10.91 -4.86 3.62
N ASN A 187 9.67 -4.91 3.13
CA ASN A 187 9.34 -5.45 1.81
C ASN A 187 9.99 -4.64 0.68
N VAL A 188 9.98 -3.31 0.82
CA VAL A 188 10.62 -2.40 -0.15
C VAL A 188 12.14 -2.58 -0.15
N LEU A 189 12.76 -2.73 1.03
CA LEU A 189 14.21 -2.92 1.15
C LEU A 189 14.64 -4.31 0.68
N ASP A 190 13.86 -5.36 0.97
CA ASP A 190 14.09 -6.70 0.43
C ASP A 190 14.13 -6.69 -1.10
N LEU A 191 13.12 -6.08 -1.74
CA LEU A 191 13.09 -6.00 -3.19
C LEU A 191 14.17 -5.08 -3.75
N PHE A 192 14.52 -3.99 -3.05
CA PHE A 192 15.62 -3.11 -3.43
C PHE A 192 16.97 -3.84 -3.37
N THR A 193 17.20 -4.65 -2.34
CA THR A 193 18.40 -5.48 -2.23
C THR A 193 18.50 -6.45 -3.40
N ARG A 194 17.43 -7.16 -3.74
CA ARG A 194 17.38 -8.04 -4.91
C ARG A 194 17.60 -7.27 -6.22
N PHE A 195 17.01 -6.08 -6.36
CA PHE A 195 17.23 -5.22 -7.52
C PHE A 195 18.72 -4.88 -7.71
N LEU A 196 19.44 -4.59 -6.62
CA LEU A 196 20.87 -4.29 -6.69
C LEU A 196 21.72 -5.54 -7.02
N LEU A 197 21.35 -6.70 -6.49
CA LEU A 197 22.12 -7.94 -6.68
C LEU A 197 21.84 -8.64 -8.02
N ASP A 198 20.59 -8.61 -8.48
CA ASP A 198 20.16 -9.38 -9.66
C ASP A 198 20.33 -8.60 -10.97
N VAL A 199 20.58 -7.30 -10.90
CA VAL A 199 20.63 -6.42 -12.06
C VAL A 199 22.06 -5.92 -12.27
N PRO A 200 22.67 -6.12 -13.46
CA PRO A 200 23.96 -5.52 -13.78
C PRO A 200 23.81 -4.00 -13.94
N PHE A 201 24.49 -3.23 -13.11
CA PHE A 201 24.42 -1.78 -13.14
C PHE A 201 25.54 -1.16 -13.96
N PRO A 202 25.25 -0.20 -14.84
CA PRO A 202 26.28 0.57 -15.51
C PRO A 202 26.96 1.54 -14.54
N LYS A 203 28.25 1.80 -14.74
CA LYS A 203 29.01 2.81 -13.99
C LYS A 203 28.59 4.22 -14.40
N LYS A 204 27.43 4.66 -13.94
CA LYS A 204 26.87 5.99 -14.24
C LYS A 204 25.91 6.46 -13.16
N ARG A 205 25.39 7.68 -13.31
CA ARG A 205 24.30 8.20 -12.49
C ARG A 205 22.98 7.54 -12.88
N VAL A 206 22.27 6.97 -11.89
CA VAL A 206 20.94 6.36 -12.00
C VAL A 206 19.98 7.13 -11.11
N ARG A 207 18.87 7.61 -11.65
CA ARG A 207 17.80 8.20 -10.84
C ARG A 207 16.79 7.12 -10.47
N LEU A 208 16.54 6.98 -9.17
CA LEU A 208 15.52 6.09 -8.63
C LEU A 208 14.32 6.90 -8.19
N ARG A 209 13.15 6.69 -8.79
CA ARG A 209 11.91 7.41 -8.50
C ARG A 209 10.88 6.52 -7.79
N PRO A 210 10.96 6.40 -6.46
CA PRO A 210 9.94 5.76 -5.65
C PRO A 210 8.81 6.74 -5.32
N ASP A 211 7.69 6.21 -4.81
CA ASP A 211 6.64 7.02 -4.21
C ASP A 211 7.07 7.60 -2.85
N ARG A 212 6.30 8.55 -2.33
CA ARG A 212 6.48 9.12 -0.98
C ARG A 212 5.76 8.34 0.11
N ALA A 213 5.27 7.15 -0.16
CA ALA A 213 4.76 6.27 0.88
C ALA A 213 5.84 5.95 1.92
N LYS A 214 5.44 5.79 3.18
CA LYS A 214 6.37 5.59 4.31
C LYS A 214 7.38 4.46 4.04
N GLY A 215 6.94 3.38 3.39
CA GLY A 215 7.80 2.25 3.05
C GLY A 215 8.98 2.65 2.15
N PHE A 216 8.72 3.45 1.13
CA PHE A 216 9.75 3.89 0.18
C PHE A 216 10.68 4.98 0.72
N LEU A 217 10.20 5.81 1.68
CA LEU A 217 11.05 6.88 2.25
C LEU A 217 12.30 6.33 2.94
N ASN A 218 12.25 5.10 3.44
CA ASN A 218 13.39 4.44 4.06
C ASN A 218 14.50 4.05 3.07
N LEU A 219 14.28 4.12 1.76
CA LEU A 219 15.33 3.94 0.73
C LEU A 219 16.40 5.03 0.76
N LYS A 220 16.13 6.22 1.33
CA LYS A 220 17.08 7.34 1.37
C LYS A 220 18.42 6.96 1.99
N ARG A 221 18.39 6.18 3.08
CA ARG A 221 19.61 5.81 3.79
C ARG A 221 20.42 4.73 3.07
N PRO A 222 19.82 3.60 2.65
CA PRO A 222 20.51 2.64 1.80
C PRO A 222 21.15 3.29 0.57
N ILE A 223 20.42 4.17 -0.13
CA ILE A 223 20.97 4.89 -1.29
C ILE A 223 22.15 5.79 -0.90
N HIS A 224 22.07 6.49 0.23
CA HIS A 224 23.18 7.31 0.72
C HIS A 224 24.42 6.46 1.03
N GLU A 225 24.27 5.34 1.74
CA GLU A 225 25.38 4.42 2.03
C GLU A 225 25.95 3.76 0.76
N LEU A 226 25.07 3.41 -0.19
CA LEU A 226 25.47 2.91 -1.49
C LEU A 226 26.37 3.92 -2.22
N ASN A 227 25.96 5.18 -2.24
CA ASN A 227 26.73 6.24 -2.89
C ASN A 227 28.09 6.48 -2.20
N ILE A 228 28.14 6.46 -0.86
CA ILE A 228 29.42 6.59 -0.13
C ILE A 228 30.40 5.48 -0.54
N LYS A 229 29.93 4.23 -0.65
CA LYS A 229 30.78 3.08 -0.94
C LYS A 229 31.21 3.01 -2.41
N TYR A 230 30.32 3.35 -3.35
CA TYR A 230 30.51 3.05 -4.77
C TYR A 230 30.65 4.27 -5.70
N SER A 231 30.47 5.51 -5.21
CA SER A 231 30.51 6.66 -6.12
C SER A 231 31.90 7.05 -6.60
N LEU A 232 32.89 7.03 -5.72
CA LEU A 232 34.25 7.47 -6.07
C LEU A 232 35.07 6.40 -6.83
N PRO A 233 35.15 5.12 -6.36
CA PRO A 233 35.97 4.14 -7.06
C PRO A 233 35.34 3.67 -8.37
N ASP A 234 34.00 3.62 -8.46
CA ASP A 234 33.30 2.93 -9.54
C ASP A 234 32.53 3.87 -10.48
N GLY A 235 32.43 5.16 -10.18
CA GLY A 235 31.68 6.13 -10.98
C GLY A 235 30.17 5.89 -10.96
N PHE A 236 29.67 5.11 -10.00
CA PHE A 236 28.23 4.86 -9.81
C PHE A 236 27.65 5.85 -8.83
N TYR A 237 26.47 6.40 -9.15
CA TYR A 237 25.74 7.26 -8.25
C TYR A 237 24.23 7.05 -8.42
N MET A 238 23.52 6.71 -7.33
CA MET A 238 22.08 6.59 -7.33
C MET A 238 21.44 7.83 -6.69
N GLU A 239 20.60 8.53 -7.48
CA GLU A 239 19.89 9.72 -7.02
C GLU A 239 18.46 9.36 -6.62
N PRO A 240 18.06 9.58 -5.35
CA PRO A 240 16.68 9.40 -4.93
C PRO A 240 15.82 10.58 -5.41
N ASP A 241 14.95 10.34 -6.40
CA ASP A 241 14.04 11.32 -7.00
C ASP A 241 12.59 11.01 -6.60
N PHE A 242 12.23 11.33 -5.35
CA PHE A 242 10.88 11.05 -4.85
C PHE A 242 9.82 11.87 -5.57
N THR A 243 8.74 11.20 -6.01
CA THR A 243 7.60 11.87 -6.68
C THR A 243 7.07 13.04 -5.85
N GLY A 244 6.62 14.11 -6.52
CA GLY A 244 5.91 15.21 -5.87
C GLY A 244 4.61 14.72 -5.21
N ARG A 245 4.15 15.41 -4.15
CA ARG A 245 2.85 15.09 -3.55
C ARG A 245 1.75 15.24 -4.61
N GLN A 246 0.91 14.20 -4.77
CA GLN A 246 -0.23 14.20 -5.70
C GLN A 246 0.13 14.42 -7.18
N SER A 247 1.29 13.94 -7.63
CA SER A 247 1.73 14.03 -9.02
C SER A 247 1.70 12.65 -9.72
N PRO A 248 0.52 12.09 -10.05
CA PRO A 248 0.39 10.79 -10.70
C PRO A 248 1.08 10.75 -12.07
N LYS A 249 1.21 11.90 -12.75
CA LYS A 249 1.80 11.99 -14.09
C LYS A 249 3.29 11.62 -14.13
N HIS A 250 3.98 11.63 -13.00
CA HIS A 250 5.39 11.27 -12.93
C HIS A 250 5.66 9.76 -13.09
N LYS A 251 4.61 8.91 -13.04
CA LYS A 251 4.69 7.45 -13.13
C LYS A 251 3.88 6.85 -14.27
N VAL A 252 3.57 7.62 -15.31
CA VAL A 252 2.68 7.20 -16.42
C VAL A 252 3.11 5.86 -17.04
N HIS A 253 4.41 5.61 -17.15
CA HIS A 253 4.90 4.38 -17.76
C HIS A 253 4.63 3.16 -16.88
N LEU A 254 4.83 3.31 -15.60
CA LEU A 254 4.61 2.27 -14.61
C LEU A 254 3.10 2.03 -14.38
N GLU A 255 2.29 3.09 -14.37
CA GLU A 255 0.83 2.96 -14.35
C GLU A 255 0.28 2.23 -15.57
N SER A 256 0.96 2.35 -16.72
CA SER A 256 0.60 1.57 -17.92
C SER A 256 0.92 0.08 -17.75
N SER A 257 2.01 -0.27 -17.05
CA SER A 257 2.35 -1.66 -16.73
C SER A 257 1.33 -2.28 -15.78
N HIS A 258 0.86 -1.51 -14.80
CA HIS A 258 -0.16 -1.96 -13.84
C HIS A 258 -1.45 -2.43 -14.52
N ARG A 259 -1.86 -1.80 -15.63
CA ARG A 259 -3.03 -2.27 -16.41
C ARG A 259 -2.81 -3.67 -16.97
N SER A 260 -1.61 -3.95 -17.46
CA SER A 260 -1.24 -5.27 -17.96
C SER A 260 -1.20 -6.29 -16.82
N LEU A 261 -0.72 -5.89 -15.64
CA LEU A 261 -0.71 -6.73 -14.44
C LEU A 261 -2.13 -7.09 -13.98
N HIS A 262 -3.09 -6.14 -14.00
CA HIS A 262 -4.49 -6.44 -13.70
C HIS A 262 -5.12 -7.41 -14.70
N ASN A 263 -4.77 -7.33 -15.98
CA ASN A 263 -5.20 -8.31 -16.97
C ASN A 263 -4.58 -9.69 -16.69
N PHE A 264 -3.34 -9.72 -16.17
CA PHE A 264 -2.64 -10.95 -15.83
C PHE A 264 -3.23 -11.65 -14.58
N GLU A 265 -3.92 -10.93 -13.70
CA GLU A 265 -4.66 -11.53 -12.56
C GLU A 265 -5.61 -12.64 -13.02
N ILE A 266 -6.19 -12.54 -14.21
CA ILE A 266 -7.06 -13.57 -14.78
C ILE A 266 -6.30 -14.89 -15.01
N GLN A 267 -5.02 -14.82 -15.42
CA GLN A 267 -4.18 -15.99 -15.60
C GLN A 267 -3.83 -16.64 -14.25
N ILE A 268 -3.62 -15.83 -13.21
CA ILE A 268 -3.41 -16.32 -11.85
C ILE A 268 -4.67 -17.05 -11.35
N ILE A 269 -5.86 -16.48 -11.53
CA ILE A 269 -7.13 -17.12 -11.16
C ILE A 269 -7.27 -18.48 -11.85
N LYS A 270 -6.99 -18.56 -13.15
CA LYS A 270 -7.02 -19.83 -13.89
C LYS A 270 -6.00 -20.84 -13.37
N LYS A 271 -4.79 -20.39 -13.01
CA LYS A 271 -3.75 -21.27 -12.46
C LYS A 271 -4.15 -21.91 -11.13
N PHE A 272 -4.95 -21.20 -10.34
CA PHE A 272 -5.41 -21.63 -9.02
C PHE A 272 -6.93 -21.86 -8.99
N GLU A 273 -7.51 -22.36 -10.10
CA GLU A 273 -8.95 -22.57 -10.22
C GLU A 273 -9.50 -23.50 -9.14
N ASP A 274 -8.75 -24.57 -8.81
CA ASP A 274 -9.10 -25.52 -7.75
C ASP A 274 -9.05 -24.94 -6.33
N ALA A 275 -8.40 -23.79 -6.15
CA ALA A 275 -8.31 -23.10 -4.86
C ALA A 275 -9.35 -21.99 -4.69
N ILE A 276 -10.29 -21.84 -5.62
CA ILE A 276 -11.36 -20.84 -5.53
C ILE A 276 -12.34 -21.25 -4.43
N VAL A 277 -12.44 -20.41 -3.37
CA VAL A 277 -13.40 -20.63 -2.28
C VAL A 277 -14.72 -19.92 -2.53
N LYS A 278 -14.64 -18.67 -3.00
CA LYS A 278 -15.82 -17.83 -3.27
C LYS A 278 -15.46 -16.67 -4.18
N THR A 279 -16.50 -16.08 -4.73
CA THR A 279 -16.43 -14.76 -5.38
C THR A 279 -17.26 -13.75 -4.60
N GLU A 280 -16.84 -12.50 -4.58
CA GLU A 280 -17.56 -11.43 -3.90
C GLU A 280 -17.56 -10.15 -4.74
N PRO A 281 -18.60 -9.29 -4.62
CA PRO A 281 -18.60 -8.01 -5.30
C PRO A 281 -17.51 -7.10 -4.74
N GLY A 282 -16.80 -6.45 -5.63
CA GLY A 282 -15.81 -5.43 -5.32
C GLY A 282 -16.03 -4.18 -6.17
N PHE A 283 -15.17 -3.21 -5.99
CA PHE A 283 -15.23 -1.98 -6.76
C PHE A 283 -13.83 -1.58 -7.23
N THR A 284 -13.77 -1.03 -8.43
CA THR A 284 -12.60 -0.34 -8.96
C THR A 284 -12.99 1.06 -9.43
N PHE A 285 -12.00 1.91 -9.65
CA PHE A 285 -12.22 3.26 -10.17
C PHE A 285 -11.61 3.39 -11.56
N LYS A 286 -12.42 3.77 -12.55
CA LYS A 286 -11.96 4.12 -13.88
C LYS A 286 -12.11 5.62 -14.08
N GLY A 287 -11.06 6.35 -13.80
CA GLY A 287 -11.12 7.79 -13.59
C GLY A 287 -12.00 8.13 -12.38
N ASN A 288 -13.03 8.97 -12.57
CA ASN A 288 -13.97 9.36 -11.51
C ASN A 288 -15.21 8.43 -11.39
N LYS A 289 -15.26 7.34 -12.17
CA LYS A 289 -16.40 6.41 -12.15
C LYS A 289 -16.04 5.18 -11.31
N LYS A 290 -16.92 4.85 -10.38
CA LYS A 290 -16.85 3.60 -9.60
C LYS A 290 -17.50 2.51 -10.45
N GLU A 291 -16.72 1.48 -10.79
CA GLU A 291 -17.20 0.30 -11.54
C GLU A 291 -17.23 -0.90 -10.60
N GLN A 292 -18.30 -1.69 -10.67
CA GLN A 292 -18.41 -2.94 -9.94
C GLN A 292 -17.58 -4.01 -10.63
N ILE A 293 -16.83 -4.77 -9.85
CA ILE A 293 -16.01 -5.89 -10.31
C ILE A 293 -16.31 -7.14 -9.47
N THR A 294 -15.96 -8.30 -9.99
CA THR A 294 -15.97 -9.54 -9.23
C THR A 294 -14.56 -9.80 -8.68
N VAL A 295 -14.46 -10.05 -7.38
CA VAL A 295 -13.21 -10.39 -6.70
C VAL A 295 -13.24 -11.86 -6.33
N THR A 296 -12.23 -12.61 -6.75
CA THR A 296 -12.07 -14.04 -6.48
C THR A 296 -11.20 -14.25 -5.24
N CYS A 297 -11.70 -15.03 -4.30
CA CYS A 297 -10.98 -15.41 -3.09
C CYS A 297 -10.34 -16.80 -3.29
N LEU A 298 -9.01 -16.85 -3.27
CA LEU A 298 -8.21 -18.06 -3.47
C LEU A 298 -7.66 -18.55 -2.12
N ASP A 299 -7.89 -19.80 -1.76
CA ASP A 299 -7.34 -20.42 -0.54
C ASP A 299 -5.89 -20.84 -0.73
N ILE A 300 -5.05 -19.87 -0.98
CA ILE A 300 -3.61 -20.03 -1.12
C ILE A 300 -2.89 -19.02 -0.23
N THR A 301 -1.66 -19.34 0.14
CA THR A 301 -0.76 -18.44 0.85
C THR A 301 0.00 -17.54 -0.14
N ILE A 302 0.60 -16.47 0.37
CA ILE A 302 1.46 -15.60 -0.45
C ILE A 302 2.73 -16.36 -0.91
N GLU A 303 3.22 -17.31 -0.12
CA GLU A 303 4.35 -18.18 -0.46
C GLU A 303 4.02 -19.10 -1.62
N GLN A 304 2.82 -19.71 -1.63
CA GLN A 304 2.35 -20.51 -2.76
C GLN A 304 2.21 -19.66 -4.02
N LEU A 305 1.73 -18.43 -3.87
CA LEU A 305 1.64 -17.48 -4.99
C LEU A 305 3.04 -17.13 -5.55
N ARG A 306 4.03 -16.91 -4.68
CA ARG A 306 5.44 -16.69 -5.07
C ARG A 306 6.05 -17.92 -5.75
N GLN A 307 5.88 -19.11 -5.15
CA GLN A 307 6.39 -20.38 -5.69
C GLN A 307 5.77 -20.74 -7.04
N SER A 308 4.58 -20.23 -7.35
CA SER A 308 3.92 -20.46 -8.65
C SER A 308 4.69 -19.88 -9.84
N ARG A 309 5.65 -18.99 -9.60
CA ARG A 309 6.44 -18.25 -10.60
C ARG A 309 5.61 -17.44 -11.61
N MET A 310 4.37 -17.13 -11.25
CA MET A 310 3.48 -16.37 -12.14
C MET A 310 4.01 -14.98 -12.42
N LEU A 311 4.62 -14.28 -11.44
CA LEU A 311 5.26 -12.99 -11.70
C LEU A 311 6.49 -13.10 -12.61
N GLU A 312 7.26 -14.17 -12.50
CA GLU A 312 8.37 -14.41 -13.41
C GLU A 312 7.87 -14.62 -14.84
N LEU A 313 6.79 -15.38 -15.02
CA LEU A 313 6.13 -15.54 -16.32
C LEU A 313 5.64 -14.20 -16.87
N TYR A 314 4.97 -13.39 -16.04
CA TYR A 314 4.50 -12.05 -16.41
C TYR A 314 5.67 -11.15 -16.84
N ARG A 315 6.74 -11.11 -16.05
CA ARG A 315 7.96 -10.34 -16.33
C ARG A 315 8.57 -10.74 -17.67
N ARG A 316 8.72 -12.05 -17.92
CA ARG A 316 9.24 -12.56 -19.18
C ARG A 316 8.33 -12.19 -20.36
N GLN A 317 7.02 -12.40 -20.24
CA GLN A 317 6.06 -12.01 -21.28
C GLN A 317 6.17 -10.53 -21.60
N HIS A 318 6.30 -9.66 -20.59
CA HIS A 318 6.49 -8.24 -20.81
C HIS A 318 7.86 -7.94 -21.45
N ASN A 319 8.93 -8.44 -20.87
CA ASN A 319 10.28 -8.08 -21.28
C ASN A 319 10.67 -8.62 -22.67
N ASP A 320 10.13 -9.78 -23.05
CA ASP A 320 10.49 -10.48 -24.30
C ASP A 320 9.48 -10.26 -25.43
N SER A 321 8.41 -9.50 -25.16
CA SER A 321 7.43 -9.14 -26.19
C SER A 321 7.70 -7.76 -26.78
N ALA A 322 7.39 -7.60 -28.07
CA ALA A 322 7.52 -6.31 -28.75
C ALA A 322 6.35 -5.39 -28.36
N HIS A 323 6.63 -4.28 -27.74
CA HIS A 323 5.67 -3.26 -27.34
C HIS A 323 5.73 -2.04 -28.26
N ARG A 324 4.60 -1.31 -28.34
CA ARG A 324 4.53 0.00 -28.97
C ARG A 324 4.76 1.08 -27.93
N PHE A 325 5.69 1.97 -28.20
CA PHE A 325 6.01 3.10 -27.35
C PHE A 325 5.96 4.39 -28.16
N SER A 326 5.54 5.48 -27.55
CA SER A 326 5.60 6.80 -28.17
C SER A 326 6.83 7.53 -27.63
N GLU A 327 7.73 7.92 -28.49
CA GLU A 327 8.96 8.62 -28.17
C GLU A 327 9.16 9.77 -29.17
N GLY A 328 9.33 11.00 -28.64
CA GLY A 328 9.49 12.18 -29.51
C GLY A 328 8.34 12.40 -30.51
N GLY A 329 7.09 12.02 -30.16
CA GLY A 329 5.94 12.11 -31.05
C GLY A 329 5.85 11.02 -32.12
N LYS A 330 6.84 10.12 -32.18
CA LYS A 330 6.86 8.97 -33.11
C LYS A 330 6.54 7.68 -32.35
N THR A 331 5.73 6.80 -32.97
CA THR A 331 5.49 5.47 -32.42
C THR A 331 6.64 4.55 -32.85
N GLN A 332 7.36 4.06 -31.87
CA GLN A 332 8.42 3.07 -32.06
C GLN A 332 7.97 1.71 -31.50
N ARG A 333 8.63 0.66 -31.94
CA ARG A 333 8.37 -0.70 -31.47
C ARG A 333 9.69 -1.38 -31.13
N TRP A 334 9.85 -1.85 -29.89
CA TRP A 334 11.02 -2.61 -29.48
C TRP A 334 10.67 -3.67 -28.43
N VAL A 335 11.58 -4.61 -28.23
CA VAL A 335 11.56 -5.64 -27.19
C VAL A 335 12.43 -5.15 -26.03
N PRO A 336 11.88 -4.93 -24.82
CA PRO A 336 12.62 -4.39 -23.68
C PRO A 336 13.90 -5.14 -23.35
N SER A 337 13.90 -6.49 -23.33
CA SER A 337 15.07 -7.31 -23.05
C SER A 337 16.20 -7.09 -24.07
N GLN A 338 15.88 -7.05 -25.37
CA GLN A 338 16.85 -6.81 -26.42
C GLN A 338 17.45 -5.39 -26.32
N LYS A 339 16.61 -4.38 -26.05
CA LYS A 339 17.07 -3.00 -25.91
C LYS A 339 18.01 -2.85 -24.71
N LEU A 340 17.67 -3.47 -23.57
CA LEU A 340 18.51 -3.48 -22.38
C LEU A 340 19.83 -4.21 -22.62
N GLN A 341 19.79 -5.40 -23.22
CA GLN A 341 20.99 -6.20 -23.50
C GLN A 341 21.96 -5.48 -24.45
N ALA A 342 21.43 -4.89 -25.54
CA ALA A 342 22.23 -4.10 -26.47
C ALA A 342 22.92 -2.90 -25.80
N TYR A 343 22.25 -2.28 -24.83
CA TYR A 343 22.83 -1.21 -24.04
C TYR A 343 23.95 -1.73 -23.13
N LEU A 344 23.69 -2.76 -22.33
CA LEU A 344 24.63 -3.29 -21.35
C LEU A 344 25.89 -3.87 -22.01
N SER A 345 25.78 -4.46 -23.21
CA SER A 345 26.93 -4.97 -23.97
C SER A 345 27.97 -3.89 -24.30
N ASN A 346 27.58 -2.62 -24.29
CA ASN A 346 28.45 -1.48 -24.58
C ASN A 346 28.81 -0.66 -23.33
N GLN A 347 28.50 -1.16 -22.13
CA GLN A 347 28.76 -0.44 -20.88
C GLN A 347 29.67 -1.26 -19.95
N GLN A 348 30.46 -0.55 -19.16
CA GLN A 348 31.12 -1.16 -18.02
C GLN A 348 30.06 -1.32 -16.91
N THR A 349 29.85 -2.55 -16.47
CA THR A 349 28.96 -2.87 -15.36
C THR A 349 29.73 -3.05 -14.07
N MET A 350 29.02 -2.97 -12.96
CA MET A 350 29.53 -3.23 -11.61
C MET A 350 28.64 -4.21 -10.87
N GLU A 351 29.22 -4.88 -9.90
CA GLU A 351 28.53 -5.77 -8.97
C GLU A 351 28.55 -5.17 -7.57
N PHE A 352 27.50 -5.43 -6.82
CA PHE A 352 27.39 -5.00 -5.43
C PHE A 352 27.71 -6.16 -4.48
N ASP A 353 28.34 -5.82 -3.35
CA ASP A 353 28.65 -6.75 -2.28
C ASP A 353 27.36 -7.21 -1.56
N PRO A 354 27.03 -8.52 -1.56
CA PRO A 354 25.81 -9.02 -0.92
C PRO A 354 25.71 -8.66 0.55
N ASP A 355 26.79 -8.75 1.33
CA ASP A 355 26.78 -8.44 2.77
C ASP A 355 26.46 -6.97 3.01
N HIS A 356 26.94 -6.07 2.13
CA HIS A 356 26.59 -4.66 2.20
C HIS A 356 25.12 -4.42 1.85
N MET A 357 24.58 -5.15 0.89
CA MET A 357 23.15 -5.03 0.54
C MET A 357 22.24 -5.55 1.65
N ASP A 358 22.57 -6.68 2.27
CA ASP A 358 21.80 -7.24 3.39
C ASP A 358 21.76 -6.30 4.61
N ALA A 359 22.80 -5.51 4.82
CA ALA A 359 22.83 -4.51 5.88
C ALA A 359 21.73 -3.44 5.75
N PHE A 360 21.17 -3.25 4.55
CA PHE A 360 20.09 -2.29 4.33
C PHE A 360 18.79 -2.65 5.06
N MET A 361 18.56 -3.93 5.32
CA MET A 361 17.36 -4.40 6.02
C MET A 361 17.20 -3.78 7.41
N ARG A 362 18.28 -3.37 8.08
CA ARG A 362 18.26 -2.66 9.36
C ARG A 362 17.43 -1.37 9.35
N TYR A 363 17.26 -0.74 8.19
CA TYR A 363 16.46 0.49 8.03
C TYR A 363 14.96 0.24 7.93
N GLY A 364 14.54 -1.00 7.72
CA GLY A 364 13.14 -1.39 7.58
C GLY A 364 12.37 -1.53 8.89
N PHE A 365 13.06 -1.62 10.02
CA PHE A 365 12.42 -1.83 11.32
C PHE A 365 11.97 -0.53 11.97
N ASP A 366 10.91 -0.59 12.77
CA ASP A 366 10.41 0.57 13.52
C ASP A 366 11.43 1.06 14.55
N LYS A 367 11.65 2.37 14.57
CA LYS A 367 12.60 3.04 15.45
C LYS A 367 11.92 3.61 16.69
N ARG A 368 12.54 3.41 17.86
CA ARG A 368 12.10 4.00 19.12
C ARG A 368 13.24 4.72 19.82
N LYS A 369 12.90 5.76 20.59
CA LYS A 369 13.86 6.51 21.40
C LYS A 369 14.42 5.62 22.51
N ALA A 370 15.73 5.65 22.70
CA ALA A 370 16.44 4.97 23.80
C ALA A 370 17.66 5.81 24.23
N THR A 371 18.33 5.36 25.29
CA THR A 371 19.54 6.03 25.79
C THR A 371 20.66 5.02 25.90
N VAL A 372 21.79 5.31 25.30
CA VAL A 372 23.05 4.58 25.53
C VAL A 372 23.67 5.13 26.81
N SER A 373 23.89 4.28 27.79
CA SER A 373 24.53 4.65 29.06
C SER A 373 26.05 4.85 28.91
N THR A 374 26.70 5.43 29.90
CA THR A 374 28.16 5.57 29.97
C THR A 374 28.87 4.21 29.91
N ARG A 375 28.21 3.14 30.34
CA ARG A 375 28.70 1.76 30.25
C ARG A 375 28.43 1.11 28.89
N LYS A 376 28.04 1.90 27.90
CA LYS A 376 27.71 1.44 26.54
C LYS A 376 26.61 0.37 26.52
N THR A 377 25.62 0.52 27.41
CA THR A 377 24.46 -0.37 27.46
C THR A 377 23.17 0.40 27.19
N ILE A 378 22.19 -0.31 26.68
CA ILE A 378 20.85 0.21 26.36
C ILE A 378 19.85 -0.67 27.10
N THR A 379 18.93 -0.08 27.86
CA THR A 379 17.77 -0.79 28.38
C THR A 379 16.60 -0.57 27.42
N TYR A 380 16.10 -1.65 26.84
CA TYR A 380 15.01 -1.62 25.88
C TYR A 380 14.06 -2.80 26.16
N ASP A 381 12.78 -2.49 26.31
CA ASP A 381 11.71 -3.48 26.56
C ASP A 381 12.06 -4.44 27.73
N LYS A 382 12.58 -3.87 28.84
CA LYS A 382 13.03 -4.56 30.07
C LYS A 382 14.29 -5.45 29.92
N HIS A 383 14.90 -5.49 28.75
CA HIS A 383 16.16 -6.21 28.52
C HIS A 383 17.32 -5.24 28.40
N LYS A 384 18.49 -5.72 28.83
CA LYS A 384 19.74 -4.98 28.76
C LYS A 384 20.56 -5.47 27.57
N TYR A 385 20.97 -4.52 26.73
CA TYR A 385 21.78 -4.75 25.55
C TYR A 385 23.12 -4.06 25.70
N THR A 386 24.19 -4.70 25.25
CA THR A 386 25.54 -4.13 25.22
C THR A 386 25.87 -3.73 23.78
N VAL A 387 26.36 -2.52 23.59
CA VAL A 387 26.83 -2.04 22.29
C VAL A 387 28.09 -2.82 21.91
N VAL A 388 28.05 -3.50 20.79
CA VAL A 388 29.14 -4.35 20.26
C VAL A 388 29.78 -3.75 19.02
N VAL A 389 29.00 -3.06 18.18
CA VAL A 389 29.48 -2.37 16.98
C VAL A 389 29.28 -0.87 17.16
N GLY A 390 30.30 -0.07 16.85
CA GLY A 390 30.24 1.40 16.97
C GLY A 390 30.32 1.88 18.43
N ALA A 391 30.80 1.05 19.36
CA ALA A 391 30.92 1.41 20.77
C ALA A 391 31.84 2.63 21.01
N GLU A 392 32.81 2.86 20.13
CA GLU A 392 33.73 4.00 20.13
C GLU A 392 33.02 5.34 19.89
N LYS A 393 31.87 5.34 19.23
CA LYS A 393 31.06 6.54 18.94
C LYS A 393 30.33 7.07 20.17
N PHE A 394 30.32 6.32 21.29
CA PHE A 394 29.60 6.68 22.51
C PHE A 394 30.55 7.05 23.63
N SER A 395 30.29 8.19 24.27
CA SER A 395 31.08 8.68 25.40
C SER A 395 31.00 7.73 26.61
N SER A 396 32.13 7.55 27.29
CA SER A 396 32.18 6.85 28.57
C SER A 396 31.79 7.76 29.76
N TYR A 397 31.64 9.06 29.52
CA TYR A 397 31.36 10.06 30.55
C TYR A 397 29.93 10.60 30.52
N LYS A 398 29.26 10.48 29.38
CA LYS A 398 27.91 11.04 29.18
C LYS A 398 27.02 10.05 28.44
N SER A 399 25.79 9.90 28.92
CA SER A 399 24.79 9.12 28.23
C SER A 399 24.32 9.83 26.96
N THR A 400 24.06 9.07 25.91
CA THR A 400 23.67 9.61 24.58
C THR A 400 22.26 9.13 24.23
N THR A 401 21.39 10.08 23.88
CA THR A 401 20.06 9.76 23.35
C THR A 401 20.17 9.30 21.90
N VAL A 402 19.56 8.17 21.59
CA VAL A 402 19.60 7.53 20.27
C VAL A 402 18.20 7.09 19.84
N GLN A 403 18.05 6.68 18.61
CA GLN A 403 16.94 5.85 18.17
C GLN A 403 17.43 4.42 18.02
N VAL A 404 16.62 3.46 18.44
CA VAL A 404 16.92 2.04 18.30
C VAL A 404 15.81 1.32 17.55
N SER A 405 16.22 0.34 16.78
CA SER A 405 15.33 -0.56 16.06
C SER A 405 15.70 -1.98 16.43
N ARG A 406 14.71 -2.80 16.81
CA ARG A 406 14.95 -4.16 17.27
C ARG A 406 14.75 -5.16 16.15
N CYS A 407 15.73 -6.04 15.99
CA CYS A 407 15.65 -7.21 15.14
C CYS A 407 16.14 -8.43 15.94
N ASN A 408 15.25 -9.34 16.30
CA ASN A 408 15.57 -10.52 17.13
C ASN A 408 16.29 -10.14 18.44
N ASN A 409 17.51 -10.61 18.62
CA ASN A 409 18.34 -10.35 19.80
C ASN A 409 19.25 -9.13 19.66
N LYS A 410 19.15 -8.39 18.55
CA LYS A 410 19.94 -7.19 18.27
C LYS A 410 19.12 -5.92 18.37
N LEU A 411 19.77 -4.82 18.76
CA LEU A 411 19.30 -3.47 18.52
C LEU A 411 20.22 -2.80 17.51
N TYR A 412 19.66 -2.28 16.47
CA TYR A 412 20.33 -1.33 15.57
C TYR A 412 20.22 0.07 16.17
N ILE A 413 21.32 0.79 16.24
CA ILE A 413 21.42 2.09 16.91
C ILE A 413 21.60 3.17 15.84
N PHE A 414 20.78 4.22 15.92
CA PHE A 414 20.79 5.34 14.99
C PHE A 414 20.88 6.66 15.76
N GLU A 415 21.36 7.71 15.11
CA GLU A 415 21.30 9.06 15.66
C GLU A 415 19.84 9.44 16.00
N HIS A 416 19.69 10.25 17.06
CA HIS A 416 18.38 10.75 17.48
C HIS A 416 17.91 11.90 16.57
N LYS A 417 17.74 11.64 15.27
CA LYS A 417 17.22 12.56 14.26
C LYS A 417 16.24 11.81 13.37
N LYS A 418 15.36 12.52 12.67
CA LYS A 418 14.33 11.92 11.79
C LYS A 418 14.91 10.95 10.75
N ASP A 419 16.07 11.26 10.19
CA ASP A 419 16.82 10.44 9.23
C ASP A 419 18.21 10.09 9.79
N GLY A 420 18.27 9.68 11.07
CA GLY A 420 19.51 9.43 11.81
C GLY A 420 20.44 8.42 11.13
N VAL A 421 21.74 8.71 11.15
CA VAL A 421 22.78 7.82 10.64
C VAL A 421 22.84 6.56 11.52
N PHE A 422 23.15 5.42 10.92
CA PHE A 422 23.45 4.21 11.65
C PHE A 422 24.76 4.38 12.47
N LEU A 423 24.67 4.16 13.77
CA LEU A 423 25.79 4.33 14.68
C LEU A 423 26.43 3.00 15.07
N GLY A 424 25.64 1.92 15.17
CA GLY A 424 26.14 0.64 15.58
C GLY A 424 25.06 -0.37 15.98
N GLU A 425 25.49 -1.46 16.60
CA GLU A 425 24.64 -2.56 17.05
C GLU A 425 24.85 -2.87 18.51
N ALA A 426 23.79 -3.30 19.20
CA ALA A 426 23.86 -3.82 20.54
C ALA A 426 23.22 -5.21 20.62
N LEU A 427 23.83 -6.12 21.39
CA LEU A 427 23.36 -7.47 21.62
C LEU A 427 22.74 -7.60 23.01
N CYS A 428 21.67 -8.41 23.10
CA CYS A 428 21.05 -8.72 24.39
C CYS A 428 22.00 -9.50 25.30
N GLN A 429 22.17 -9.03 26.52
CA GLN A 429 23.03 -9.68 27.51
C GLN A 429 22.50 -11.03 28.05
N GLN A 430 21.21 -11.27 27.88
CA GLN A 430 20.55 -12.51 28.30
C GLN A 430 19.84 -13.17 27.09
N PRO A 431 20.57 -13.88 26.23
CA PRO A 431 19.97 -14.48 25.02
C PRO A 431 18.96 -15.60 25.33
N SER A 432 18.96 -16.15 26.54
CA SER A 432 18.04 -17.22 26.97
C SER A 432 16.63 -16.74 27.34
N GLN A 433 16.46 -15.46 27.65
CA GLN A 433 15.12 -14.88 27.80
C GLN A 433 14.65 -14.38 26.43
N LYS A 434 13.92 -15.24 25.74
CA LYS A 434 13.28 -14.86 24.47
C LYS A 434 12.59 -13.50 24.62
N PRO A 435 13.00 -12.47 23.88
CA PRO A 435 12.30 -11.20 23.92
C PRO A 435 10.88 -11.46 23.42
N LYS A 436 9.88 -10.96 24.16
CA LYS A 436 8.49 -10.98 23.69
C LYS A 436 8.40 -10.11 22.44
N SER A 437 8.61 -10.72 21.28
CA SER A 437 8.52 -10.06 19.99
C SER A 437 7.07 -9.62 19.72
N VAL A 438 6.88 -8.70 18.80
CA VAL A 438 5.53 -8.36 18.31
C VAL A 438 4.85 -9.62 17.77
N ILE A 439 5.62 -10.56 17.22
CA ILE A 439 5.17 -11.87 16.75
C ILE A 439 4.66 -12.71 17.94
N GLU A 440 5.40 -12.80 19.06
CA GLU A 440 4.93 -13.51 20.26
C GLU A 440 3.68 -12.86 20.89
N LYS A 441 3.56 -11.53 20.82
CA LYS A 441 2.33 -10.83 21.25
C LYS A 441 1.16 -11.11 20.32
N SER A 442 1.40 -11.18 19.02
CA SER A 442 0.37 -11.53 18.04
C SER A 442 -0.01 -13.01 18.12
N GLU A 443 0.98 -13.91 18.26
CA GLU A 443 0.74 -15.34 18.52
C GLU A 443 0.03 -15.58 19.85
N LYS A 444 0.39 -14.85 20.90
CA LYS A 444 -0.28 -14.95 22.19
C LYS A 444 -1.72 -14.43 22.14
N ARG A 445 -1.98 -13.33 21.39
CA ARG A 445 -3.34 -12.85 21.10
C ARG A 445 -4.12 -13.83 20.23
N LEU A 446 -3.50 -14.41 19.21
CA LEU A 446 -4.13 -15.41 18.34
C LEU A 446 -4.49 -16.66 19.15
N LYS A 447 -3.58 -17.15 19.99
CA LYS A 447 -3.82 -18.28 20.90
C LYS A 447 -4.93 -17.96 21.89
N GLN A 448 -4.96 -16.76 22.44
CA GLN A 448 -5.99 -16.32 23.37
C GLN A 448 -7.36 -16.18 22.67
N ASN A 449 -7.39 -15.58 21.48
CA ASN A 449 -8.62 -15.47 20.68
C ASN A 449 -9.18 -16.84 20.27
N GLU A 450 -8.30 -17.81 19.96
CA GLU A 450 -8.75 -19.16 19.57
C GLU A 450 -9.28 -19.94 20.79
N VAL A 451 -8.65 -19.81 21.94
CA VAL A 451 -9.15 -20.36 23.22
C VAL A 451 -10.50 -19.74 23.59
N GLU A 452 -10.64 -18.42 23.48
CA GLU A 452 -11.91 -17.70 23.72
C GLU A 452 -12.99 -18.17 22.74
N HIS A 453 -12.64 -18.41 21.48
CA HIS A 453 -13.56 -18.92 20.48
C HIS A 453 -14.02 -20.35 20.78
N ILE A 454 -13.10 -21.22 21.23
CA ILE A 454 -13.45 -22.58 21.71
C ILE A 454 -14.33 -22.50 22.95
N ALA A 455 -14.00 -21.63 23.90
CA ALA A 455 -14.76 -21.43 25.13
C ALA A 455 -16.20 -21.00 24.82
N ALA A 456 -16.38 -19.94 24.02
CA ALA A 456 -17.67 -19.45 23.60
C ALA A 456 -18.50 -20.54 22.86
N TYR A 457 -17.86 -21.36 22.03
CA TYR A 457 -18.52 -22.48 21.36
C TYR A 457 -19.04 -23.50 22.36
N LEU A 458 -18.23 -23.91 23.33
CA LEU A 458 -18.60 -24.90 24.36
C LEU A 458 -19.66 -24.34 25.33
N GLU A 459 -19.56 -23.07 25.72
CA GLU A 459 -20.54 -22.37 26.54
C GLU A 459 -21.91 -22.29 25.85
N ASN A 460 -21.96 -21.98 24.57
CA ASN A 460 -23.17 -22.03 23.75
C ASN A 460 -23.80 -23.44 23.68
N LYS A 461 -23.02 -24.47 24.00
CA LYS A 461 -23.47 -25.86 24.14
C LYS A 461 -23.77 -26.24 25.59
N GLN A 462 -24.00 -25.26 26.45
CA GLN A 462 -24.33 -25.42 27.87
C GLN A 462 -23.27 -26.14 28.71
N MET A 463 -21.99 -25.95 28.36
CA MET A 463 -20.85 -26.42 29.14
C MET A 463 -20.30 -25.28 30.01
N SER A 464 -19.98 -25.56 31.27
CA SER A 464 -19.29 -24.62 32.15
C SER A 464 -17.79 -24.76 31.96
N VAL A 465 -17.21 -23.86 31.19
CA VAL A 465 -15.80 -23.97 30.75
C VAL A 465 -14.85 -23.39 31.78
N ASP A 466 -13.85 -24.18 32.20
CA ASP A 466 -12.67 -23.66 32.91
C ASP A 466 -11.59 -23.24 31.90
N ILE A 467 -11.38 -21.94 31.79
CA ILE A 467 -10.47 -21.32 30.83
C ILE A 467 -9.02 -21.82 31.01
N ASN A 468 -8.55 -22.01 32.24
CA ASN A 468 -7.17 -22.48 32.48
C ASN A 468 -6.99 -23.91 31.97
N THR A 469 -7.94 -24.79 32.21
CA THR A 469 -7.96 -26.15 31.70
C THR A 469 -8.01 -26.15 30.17
N LEU A 470 -8.83 -25.25 29.57
CA LEU A 470 -8.93 -25.13 28.13
C LEU A 470 -7.63 -24.62 27.48
N ILE A 471 -6.94 -23.66 28.11
CA ILE A 471 -5.60 -23.21 27.68
C ILE A 471 -4.62 -24.39 27.66
N SER A 472 -4.62 -25.24 28.71
CA SER A 472 -3.78 -26.43 28.73
C SER A 472 -4.11 -27.41 27.62
N CYS A 473 -5.40 -27.65 27.34
CA CYS A 473 -5.83 -28.48 26.22
C CYS A 473 -5.41 -27.90 24.87
N TYR A 474 -5.52 -26.59 24.69
CA TYR A 474 -5.08 -25.89 23.49
C TYR A 474 -3.56 -26.02 23.27
N GLN A 475 -2.76 -25.86 24.31
CA GLN A 475 -1.30 -26.09 24.26
C GLN A 475 -0.93 -27.51 23.88
N ASN A 476 -1.81 -28.47 24.15
CA ASN A 476 -1.68 -29.88 23.79
C ASN A 476 -2.40 -30.24 22.47
N GLY A 477 -2.72 -29.24 21.63
CA GLY A 477 -3.21 -29.44 20.26
C GLY A 477 -4.74 -29.44 20.09
N LEU A 478 -5.51 -28.99 21.08
CA LEU A 478 -6.95 -28.78 20.91
C LEU A 478 -7.19 -27.55 20.03
N THR A 479 -7.72 -27.73 18.83
CA THR A 479 -8.17 -26.64 17.96
C THR A 479 -9.68 -26.53 17.95
N PHE A 480 -10.23 -25.41 17.46
CA PHE A 480 -11.68 -25.23 17.31
C PHE A 480 -12.34 -26.36 16.50
N ASN A 481 -11.71 -26.79 15.41
CA ASN A 481 -12.24 -27.85 14.56
C ASN A 481 -12.26 -29.20 15.29
N ILE A 482 -11.23 -29.50 16.10
CA ILE A 482 -11.17 -30.71 16.93
C ILE A 482 -12.24 -30.66 18.01
N ALA A 483 -12.40 -29.52 18.69
CA ALA A 483 -13.43 -29.33 19.71
C ALA A 483 -14.84 -29.54 19.13
N LYS A 484 -15.10 -28.96 17.96
CA LYS A 484 -16.36 -29.12 17.22
C LYS A 484 -16.60 -30.58 16.84
N ALA A 485 -15.63 -31.26 16.27
CA ALA A 485 -15.75 -32.67 15.84
C ALA A 485 -16.00 -33.61 17.02
N ILE A 486 -15.32 -33.40 18.17
CA ILE A 486 -15.55 -34.20 19.39
C ILE A 486 -16.96 -33.96 19.93
N PHE A 487 -17.42 -32.70 19.96
CA PHE A 487 -18.76 -32.37 20.43
C PHE A 487 -19.82 -33.01 19.54
N GLU A 488 -19.77 -32.77 18.23
CA GLU A 488 -20.75 -33.29 17.27
C GLU A 488 -20.87 -34.83 17.32
N LYS A 489 -19.75 -35.51 17.50
CA LYS A 489 -19.72 -36.98 17.63
C LYS A 489 -20.39 -37.50 18.91
N ASN A 490 -20.35 -36.72 20.01
CA ASN A 490 -20.78 -37.18 21.33
C ASN A 490 -21.99 -36.37 21.85
N THR A 491 -22.70 -35.64 21.01
CA THR A 491 -23.82 -34.73 21.41
C THR A 491 -24.87 -35.45 22.23
N ALA A 492 -25.37 -36.59 21.76
CA ALA A 492 -26.39 -37.40 22.46
C ALA A 492 -25.97 -37.80 23.87
N ARG A 493 -24.68 -38.12 24.08
CA ARG A 493 -24.11 -38.45 25.38
C ARG A 493 -24.09 -37.25 26.31
N TYR A 494 -23.70 -36.07 25.80
CA TYR A 494 -23.67 -34.85 26.60
C TYR A 494 -25.09 -34.39 27.01
N ASP A 495 -26.05 -34.56 26.11
CA ASP A 495 -27.45 -34.27 26.39
C ASP A 495 -28.04 -35.20 27.46
N GLN A 496 -27.73 -36.52 27.39
CA GLN A 496 -28.16 -37.46 28.45
C GLN A 496 -27.53 -37.14 29.80
N LEU A 497 -26.25 -36.73 29.83
CA LEU A 497 -25.57 -36.34 31.07
C LEU A 497 -26.17 -35.06 31.65
N GLY A 498 -26.58 -34.14 30.82
CA GLY A 498 -27.25 -32.91 31.23
C GLY A 498 -28.65 -33.13 31.75
N ALA A 499 -29.41 -33.97 31.11
CA ALA A 499 -30.82 -34.27 31.51
C ALA A 499 -30.94 -35.02 32.87
N LYS A 500 -29.88 -35.72 33.29
CA LYS A 500 -29.89 -36.45 34.59
C LYS A 500 -29.65 -35.55 35.81
N LEU A 501 -29.32 -34.27 35.60
CA LEU A 501 -28.94 -33.34 36.68
C LEU A 501 -29.89 -32.15 36.70
N GLN A 502 -30.64 -32.03 37.78
CA GLN A 502 -31.65 -30.96 37.95
C GLN A 502 -31.08 -29.57 38.21
N GLN A 503 -29.75 -29.44 38.41
CA GLN A 503 -29.06 -28.15 38.66
C GLN A 503 -28.28 -27.68 37.42
N PRO A 504 -28.63 -26.55 36.76
CA PRO A 504 -28.02 -26.11 35.51
C PRO A 504 -26.52 -25.94 35.56
N GLY A 505 -25.92 -25.34 36.59
CA GLY A 505 -24.50 -25.13 36.74
C GLY A 505 -23.72 -26.44 36.89
N ARG A 506 -24.26 -27.41 37.63
CA ARG A 506 -23.63 -28.73 37.83
C ARG A 506 -23.68 -29.57 36.55
N SER A 507 -24.75 -29.44 35.79
CA SER A 507 -24.93 -30.07 34.49
C SER A 507 -23.85 -29.58 33.48
N GLY A 508 -23.62 -28.28 33.41
CA GLY A 508 -22.60 -27.70 32.54
C GLY A 508 -21.17 -28.17 32.87
N PHE A 509 -20.84 -28.29 34.15
CA PHE A 509 -19.54 -28.79 34.60
C PHE A 509 -19.33 -30.28 34.30
N VAL A 510 -20.36 -31.10 34.47
CA VAL A 510 -20.29 -32.54 34.14
C VAL A 510 -20.14 -32.74 32.63
N ARG A 511 -20.82 -31.97 31.81
CA ARG A 511 -20.66 -31.99 30.35
C ARG A 511 -19.24 -31.61 29.93
N PHE A 512 -18.68 -30.56 30.51
CA PHE A 512 -17.31 -30.14 30.23
C PHE A 512 -16.28 -31.19 30.60
N ASN A 513 -16.39 -31.79 31.77
CA ASN A 513 -15.50 -32.88 32.17
C ASN A 513 -15.60 -34.12 31.25
N ALA A 514 -16.80 -34.45 30.80
CA ALA A 514 -16.99 -35.54 29.83
C ALA A 514 -16.33 -35.20 28.48
N PHE A 515 -16.42 -33.94 28.03
CA PHE A 515 -15.72 -33.43 26.85
C PHE A 515 -14.18 -33.58 27.00
N LEU A 516 -13.61 -33.22 28.16
CA LEU A 516 -12.18 -33.35 28.42
C LEU A 516 -11.72 -34.83 28.36
N ILE A 517 -12.52 -35.76 28.86
CA ILE A 517 -12.25 -37.19 28.77
C ILE A 517 -12.23 -37.64 27.30
N ASP A 518 -13.20 -37.20 26.51
CA ASP A 518 -13.30 -37.56 25.09
C ASP A 518 -12.15 -36.94 24.27
N TYR A 519 -11.69 -35.71 24.64
CA TYR A 519 -10.50 -35.14 24.04
C TYR A 519 -9.22 -35.91 24.37
N LYS A 520 -9.02 -36.37 25.60
CA LYS A 520 -7.89 -37.25 25.97
C LYS A 520 -7.91 -38.57 25.17
N ARG A 521 -9.06 -39.18 25.01
CA ARG A 521 -9.23 -40.39 24.18
C ARG A 521 -8.91 -40.14 22.69
N TYR A 522 -9.31 -38.98 22.19
CA TYR A 522 -8.97 -38.56 20.84
C TYR A 522 -7.44 -38.43 20.68
N GLN A 523 -6.74 -37.76 21.60
CA GLN A 523 -5.28 -37.66 21.57
C GLN A 523 -4.59 -39.03 21.61
N GLN A 524 -5.00 -39.92 22.50
CA GLN A 524 -4.45 -41.30 22.58
C GLN A 524 -4.62 -42.05 21.26
N LYS A 525 -5.76 -41.91 20.61
CA LYS A 525 -6.01 -42.54 19.29
C LYS A 525 -5.11 -41.94 18.21
N GLN A 526 -4.88 -40.63 18.20
CA GLN A 526 -3.97 -39.98 17.23
C GLN A 526 -2.51 -40.44 17.45
N LEU A 527 -2.07 -40.54 18.69
CA LEU A 527 -0.75 -41.07 19.04
C LEU A 527 -0.59 -42.53 18.58
N ALA A 528 -1.58 -43.40 18.84
CA ALA A 528 -1.55 -44.78 18.38
C ALA A 528 -1.49 -44.92 16.86
N LEU A 529 -2.20 -44.07 16.12
CA LEU A 529 -2.15 -44.00 14.65
C LEU A 529 -0.79 -43.48 14.13
N ALA A 530 -0.14 -42.57 14.85
CA ALA A 530 1.18 -42.07 14.52
C ALA A 530 2.27 -43.11 14.73
N TYR A 531 2.22 -43.84 15.86
CA TYR A 531 3.14 -44.96 16.14
C TYR A 531 2.89 -46.20 15.27
N GLY A 532 1.64 -46.51 14.95
CA GLY A 532 1.30 -47.62 14.03
C GLY A 532 1.76 -47.41 12.58
N LYS A 533 1.92 -46.16 12.14
CA LYS A 533 2.51 -45.83 10.83
C LYS A 533 4.04 -45.85 10.81
N ALA A 534 4.70 -45.67 11.95
CA ALA A 534 6.16 -45.75 12.06
C ALA A 534 6.71 -47.17 12.07
N GLY A 535 5.89 -48.17 12.40
CA GLY A 535 6.28 -49.59 12.42
C GLY A 535 6.05 -50.39 11.11
N GLY A 536 5.63 -49.73 10.05
CA GLY A 536 5.25 -50.40 8.78
C GLY A 536 6.28 -50.32 7.64
N HIS A 537 7.52 -49.90 7.91
CA HIS A 537 8.57 -49.82 6.88
C HIS A 537 9.80 -50.71 7.14
N GLU A 538 9.64 -51.78 7.92
CA GLU A 538 10.63 -52.87 7.97
C GLU A 538 9.91 -54.19 7.81
N GLN A 539 9.67 -54.58 6.59
CA GLN A 539 9.67 -55.98 6.09
C GLN A 539 9.81 -55.97 4.57
#